data_f1b9adc7d98ff598e042c27e4d6d5628
#
_entry.id   f1b9adc7d98ff598e042c27e4d6d5628
#
_cell.length_a   1.000
_cell.length_b   1.000
_cell.length_c   1.000
_cell.angle_alpha   90.00
_cell.angle_beta   90.00
_cell.angle_gamma   90.00
#
_symmetry.space_group_name_H-M   'P 1'
#
loop_
_entity.id
_entity.type
_entity.pdbx_description
1 polymer ?
#
loop_
_entity_poly.entity_id
_entity_poly.type
_entity_poly.pdbx_seq_one_letter_code
_entity_poly.pdbx_strand_id
1 'polypeptide(L)'
;MTPKEIVSRFFQEGYTNRNYAFVMDCMSENYIDHSPAGARSNADAVGILKIVAEQYIYLNAKMIDIFAEGGMVATRVLYDGLHRETGRHIRFEALENFKVENATIVESWGYWPDREIEQKLNAQ
;
A
#
# COMPACT_ATOMS: atom_id res chain seq x y z
N MET A 1 -16.29 -0.93 10.31
CA MET A 1 -16.01 -0.50 8.92
C MET A 1 -16.22 -1.66 7.96
N THR A 2 -16.73 -1.37 6.78
CA THR A 2 -16.83 -2.39 5.71
C THR A 2 -15.44 -2.76 5.19
N PRO A 3 -15.30 -3.90 4.50
CA PRO A 3 -14.02 -4.24 3.86
C PRO A 3 -13.47 -3.14 2.95
N LYS A 4 -14.32 -2.50 2.15
CA LYS A 4 -13.89 -1.38 1.29
C LYS A 4 -13.37 -0.19 2.10
N GLU A 5 -14.06 0.15 3.18
CA GLU A 5 -13.65 1.28 4.03
C GLU A 5 -12.31 1.02 4.69
N ILE A 6 -12.08 -0.18 5.23
CA ILE A 6 -10.81 -0.53 5.85
C ILE A 6 -9.65 -0.46 4.86
N VAL A 7 -9.84 -1.04 3.66
CA VAL A 7 -8.78 -1.05 2.63
C VAL A 7 -8.52 0.37 2.13
N SER A 8 -9.57 1.15 1.89
CA SER A 8 -9.41 2.54 1.46
C SER A 8 -8.64 3.35 2.51
N ARG A 9 -8.97 3.20 3.78
CA ARG A 9 -8.27 3.89 4.87
C ARG A 9 -6.85 3.40 5.06
N PHE A 10 -6.59 2.11 4.82
CA PHE A 10 -5.22 1.58 4.85
C PHE A 10 -4.29 2.38 3.92
N PHE A 11 -4.70 2.63 2.68
CA PHE A 11 -3.91 3.40 1.74
C PHE A 11 -3.75 4.85 2.17
N GLN A 12 -4.85 5.50 2.54
CA GLN A 12 -4.83 6.90 2.94
C GLN A 12 -3.99 7.12 4.20
N GLU A 13 -4.22 6.32 5.22
CA GLU A 13 -3.51 6.46 6.49
C GLU A 13 -2.07 5.99 6.40
N GLY A 14 -1.82 4.88 5.71
CA GLY A 14 -0.49 4.31 5.63
C GLY A 14 0.48 5.13 4.79
N TYR A 15 0.12 5.37 3.55
CA TYR A 15 1.03 6.05 2.62
C TYR A 15 0.91 7.57 2.70
N THR A 16 -0.28 8.12 2.56
CA THR A 16 -0.47 9.56 2.53
C THR A 16 -0.19 10.21 3.88
N ASN A 17 -0.79 9.68 4.93
CA ASN A 17 -0.70 10.28 6.28
C ASN A 17 0.45 9.73 7.12
N ARG A 18 1.08 8.63 6.71
CA ARG A 18 2.14 7.94 7.47
C ARG A 18 1.71 7.61 8.90
N ASN A 19 0.44 7.26 9.05
CA ASN A 19 -0.13 6.83 10.32
C ASN A 19 0.09 5.32 10.49
N TYR A 20 1.30 4.95 10.88
CA TYR A 20 1.70 3.55 10.97
C TYR A 20 0.95 2.79 12.06
N ALA A 21 0.52 3.49 13.11
CA ALA A 21 -0.28 2.89 14.17
C ALA A 21 -1.62 2.39 13.63
N PHE A 22 -2.25 3.15 12.75
CA PHE A 22 -3.50 2.71 12.09
C PHE A 22 -3.26 1.45 11.27
N VAL A 23 -2.17 1.41 10.50
CA VAL A 23 -1.84 0.24 9.67
C VAL A 23 -1.63 -0.99 10.54
N MET A 24 -0.89 -0.85 11.63
CA MET A 24 -0.67 -1.94 12.58
C MET A 24 -1.99 -2.48 13.11
N ASP A 25 -2.92 -1.59 13.47
CA ASP A 25 -4.20 -1.98 14.08
C ASP A 25 -5.18 -2.59 13.08
N CYS A 26 -5.12 -2.20 11.81
CA CYS A 26 -6.06 -2.71 10.80
C CYS A 26 -5.61 -4.03 10.16
N MET A 27 -4.41 -4.51 10.47
CA MET A 27 -3.87 -5.76 9.94
C MET A 27 -3.73 -6.81 11.03
N SER A 28 -3.96 -8.07 10.64
CA SER A 28 -3.80 -9.21 11.55
C SER A 28 -2.34 -9.42 11.94
N GLU A 29 -2.11 -9.89 13.17
CA GLU A 29 -0.78 -10.34 13.61
C GLU A 29 -0.21 -11.42 12.68
N ASN A 30 -1.09 -12.21 12.07
CA ASN A 30 -0.73 -13.29 11.16
C ASN A 30 -0.93 -12.92 9.69
N TYR A 31 -0.97 -11.62 9.39
CA TYR A 31 -1.12 -11.12 8.03
C TYR A 31 -0.04 -11.69 7.11
N ILE A 32 -0.47 -12.08 5.90
CA ILE A 32 0.43 -12.60 4.87
C ILE A 32 0.29 -11.77 3.59
N ASP A 33 1.41 -11.23 3.13
CA ASP A 33 1.51 -10.57 1.84
C ASP A 33 2.11 -11.55 0.83
N HIS A 34 1.37 -11.85 -0.23
CA HIS A 34 1.81 -12.73 -1.30
C HIS A 34 2.56 -11.98 -2.42
N SER A 35 2.86 -10.70 -2.23
CA SER A 35 3.69 -9.94 -3.16
C SER A 35 5.17 -10.27 -2.96
N PRO A 36 6.07 -9.80 -3.85
CA PRO A 36 7.51 -10.02 -3.67
C PRO A 36 8.07 -9.51 -2.33
N ALA A 37 7.44 -8.49 -1.73
CA ALA A 37 7.87 -7.97 -0.42
C ALA A 37 7.73 -9.01 0.69
N GLY A 38 6.67 -9.83 0.65
CA GLY A 38 6.57 -11.04 1.46
C GLY A 38 6.39 -10.86 2.96
N ALA A 39 5.69 -9.81 3.42
CA ALA A 39 5.40 -9.63 4.85
C ALA A 39 4.66 -10.84 5.44
N ARG A 40 5.00 -11.25 6.66
CA ARG A 40 4.45 -12.40 7.35
C ARG A 40 3.74 -12.04 8.66
N SER A 41 3.57 -10.75 8.92
CA SER A 41 2.88 -10.24 10.11
C SER A 41 2.51 -8.78 9.87
N ASN A 42 1.67 -8.21 10.73
CA ASN A 42 1.38 -6.79 10.68
C ASN A 42 2.65 -5.95 10.95
N ALA A 43 3.50 -6.40 11.85
CA ALA A 43 4.76 -5.70 12.14
C ALA A 43 5.68 -5.65 10.92
N ASP A 44 5.80 -6.78 10.19
CA ASP A 44 6.56 -6.82 8.93
C ASP A 44 5.97 -5.85 7.91
N ALA A 45 4.65 -5.85 7.76
CA ALA A 45 3.96 -5.00 6.80
C ALA A 45 4.20 -3.52 7.10
N VAL A 46 4.10 -3.13 8.36
CA VAL A 46 4.37 -1.74 8.77
C VAL A 46 5.81 -1.36 8.50
N GLY A 47 6.76 -2.24 8.81
CA GLY A 47 8.17 -1.99 8.57
C GLY A 47 8.49 -1.78 7.08
N ILE A 48 7.93 -2.62 6.22
CA ILE A 48 8.12 -2.52 4.77
C ILE A 48 7.46 -1.24 4.23
N LEU A 49 6.21 -0.98 4.63
CA LEU A 49 5.50 0.21 4.20
C LEU A 49 6.24 1.49 4.60
N LYS A 50 6.74 1.52 5.82
CA LYS A 50 7.52 2.66 6.33
C LYS A 50 8.79 2.90 5.51
N ILE A 51 9.54 1.84 5.20
CA ILE A 51 10.74 1.94 4.37
C ILE A 51 10.40 2.54 3.00
N VAL A 52 9.35 2.03 2.37
CA VAL A 52 8.92 2.51 1.05
C VAL A 52 8.45 3.96 1.13
N ALA A 53 7.56 4.28 2.06
CA ALA A 53 6.98 5.64 2.17
C ALA A 53 8.05 6.69 2.48
N GLU A 54 9.04 6.35 3.30
CA GLU A 54 10.08 7.30 3.73
C GLU A 54 11.20 7.49 2.70
N GLN A 55 11.21 6.72 1.62
CA GLN A 55 12.05 7.03 0.45
C GLN A 55 11.56 8.29 -0.28
N TYR A 56 10.35 8.73 0.03
CA TYR A 56 9.72 9.91 -0.57
C TYR A 56 9.55 11.00 0.48
N ILE A 57 9.65 12.26 0.05
CA ILE A 57 9.29 13.40 0.91
C ILE A 57 7.80 13.34 1.22
N TYR A 58 7.00 12.98 0.20
CA TYR A 58 5.61 12.56 0.35
C TYR A 58 5.31 11.47 -0.68
N LEU A 59 4.37 10.60 -0.36
CA LEU A 59 3.87 9.58 -1.28
C LEU A 59 2.37 9.47 -1.06
N ASN A 60 1.61 10.14 -1.90
CA ASN A 60 0.15 10.14 -1.79
C ASN A 60 -0.43 8.96 -2.54
N ALA A 61 -1.35 8.26 -1.89
CA ALA A 61 -2.08 7.14 -2.48
C ALA A 61 -3.51 7.60 -2.78
N LYS A 62 -3.88 7.58 -4.05
CA LYS A 62 -5.23 7.95 -4.49
C LYS A 62 -5.94 6.73 -5.02
N MET A 63 -7.06 6.36 -4.40
CA MET A 63 -7.89 5.26 -4.86
C MET A 63 -8.57 5.62 -6.17
N ILE A 64 -8.25 4.87 -7.24
CA ILE A 64 -8.87 5.04 -8.55
C ILE A 64 -10.10 4.15 -8.67
N ASP A 65 -9.94 2.85 -8.41
CA ASP A 65 -11.02 1.89 -8.41
C ASP A 65 -10.94 1.03 -7.16
N ILE A 66 -12.09 0.73 -6.57
CA ILE A 66 -12.18 -0.22 -5.47
C ILE A 66 -13.46 -1.04 -5.59
N PHE A 67 -13.33 -2.35 -5.59
CA PHE A 67 -14.43 -3.28 -5.69
C PHE A 67 -14.34 -4.31 -4.58
N ALA A 68 -15.48 -4.69 -4.01
CA ALA A 68 -15.50 -5.72 -2.98
C ALA A 68 -16.61 -6.71 -3.25
N GLU A 69 -16.30 -8.00 -2.99
CA GLU A 69 -17.26 -9.08 -2.98
C GLU A 69 -16.97 -9.92 -1.74
N GLY A 70 -17.92 -9.95 -0.79
CA GLY A 70 -17.66 -10.55 0.51
C GLY A 70 -16.48 -9.85 1.18
N GLY A 71 -15.51 -10.63 1.66
CA GLY A 71 -14.30 -10.11 2.29
C GLY A 71 -13.17 -9.80 1.30
N MET A 72 -13.35 -10.05 0.00
CA MET A 72 -12.30 -9.78 -0.98
C MET A 72 -12.46 -8.37 -1.56
N VAL A 73 -11.35 -7.64 -1.60
CA VAL A 73 -11.33 -6.25 -2.08
C VAL A 73 -10.25 -6.10 -3.15
N ALA A 74 -10.64 -5.62 -4.33
CA ALA A 74 -9.71 -5.35 -5.42
C ALA A 74 -9.52 -3.84 -5.56
N THR A 75 -8.28 -3.39 -5.76
CA THR A 75 -7.97 -1.96 -5.84
C THR A 75 -7.07 -1.63 -7.02
N ARG A 76 -7.24 -0.42 -7.53
CA ARG A 76 -6.27 0.24 -8.40
C ARG A 76 -5.96 1.60 -7.77
N VAL A 77 -4.70 1.80 -7.45
CA VAL A 77 -4.25 2.98 -6.69
C VAL A 77 -3.23 3.77 -7.52
N LEU A 78 -3.43 5.08 -7.60
CA LEU A 78 -2.45 5.98 -8.19
C LEU A 78 -1.58 6.53 -7.06
N TYR A 79 -0.28 6.28 -7.15
CA TYR A 79 0.71 6.86 -6.26
C TYR A 79 1.34 8.08 -6.90
N ASP A 80 1.50 9.12 -6.13
CA ASP A 80 2.06 10.40 -6.55
C ASP A 80 3.05 10.83 -5.48
N GLY A 81 4.33 10.89 -5.83
CA GLY A 81 5.35 11.13 -4.83
C GLY A 81 6.53 11.95 -5.29
N LEU A 82 7.22 12.56 -4.32
CA LEU A 82 8.47 13.27 -4.53
C LEU A 82 9.59 12.45 -3.91
N HIS A 83 10.41 11.81 -4.76
CA HIS A 83 11.47 10.93 -4.31
C HIS A 83 12.59 11.72 -3.65
N ARG A 84 12.98 11.30 -2.44
CA ARG A 84 13.91 12.06 -1.60
C ARG A 84 15.31 12.14 -2.19
N GLU A 85 15.87 11.01 -2.59
CA GLU A 85 17.24 10.93 -3.08
C GLU A 85 17.43 11.64 -4.43
N THR A 86 16.51 11.45 -5.38
CA THR A 86 16.64 11.98 -6.73
C THR A 86 16.01 13.34 -6.91
N GLY A 87 15.11 13.74 -6.02
CA GLY A 87 14.32 14.97 -6.18
C GLY A 87 13.28 14.89 -7.29
N ARG A 88 13.03 13.70 -7.83
CA ARG A 88 12.08 13.52 -8.92
C ARG A 88 10.66 13.34 -8.41
N HIS A 89 9.72 13.98 -9.09
CA HIS A 89 8.30 13.79 -8.90
C HIS A 89 7.86 12.67 -9.85
N ILE A 90 7.28 11.59 -9.30
CA ILE A 90 6.83 10.46 -10.12
C ILE A 90 5.40 10.08 -9.77
N ARG A 91 4.73 9.46 -10.76
CA ARG A 91 3.40 8.86 -10.61
C ARG A 91 3.44 7.46 -11.17
N PHE A 92 2.75 6.55 -10.51
CA PHE A 92 2.58 5.18 -11.00
C PHE A 92 1.32 4.58 -10.41
N GLU A 93 0.77 3.58 -11.10
CA GLU A 93 -0.39 2.84 -10.61
C GLU A 93 0.01 1.45 -10.16
N ALA A 94 -0.65 0.97 -9.11
CA ALA A 94 -0.48 -0.39 -8.62
C ALA A 94 -1.83 -1.07 -8.48
N LEU A 95 -1.84 -2.39 -8.65
CA LEU A 95 -3.01 -3.24 -8.46
C LEU A 95 -2.77 -4.11 -7.24
N GLU A 96 -3.70 -4.09 -6.30
CA GLU A 96 -3.59 -4.89 -5.09
C GLU A 96 -4.95 -5.44 -4.69
N ASN A 97 -4.95 -6.70 -4.26
CA ASN A 97 -6.13 -7.37 -3.72
C ASN A 97 -5.92 -7.67 -2.25
N PHE A 98 -7.00 -7.58 -1.49
CA PHE A 98 -6.97 -7.79 -0.03
C PHE A 98 -8.06 -8.76 0.38
N LYS A 99 -7.76 -9.57 1.38
CA LYS A 99 -8.76 -10.37 2.08
C LYS A 99 -8.97 -9.75 3.45
N VAL A 100 -10.24 -9.46 3.77
CA VAL A 100 -10.63 -8.86 5.03
C VAL A 100 -11.55 -9.82 5.78
N GLU A 101 -11.24 -10.10 7.03
CA GLU A 101 -12.04 -10.93 7.93
C GLU A 101 -12.20 -10.19 9.26
N ASN A 102 -13.42 -10.12 9.78
CA ASN A 102 -13.70 -9.46 11.06
C ASN A 102 -13.12 -8.05 11.14
N ALA A 103 -13.32 -7.27 10.07
CA ALA A 103 -12.83 -5.89 9.97
C ALA A 103 -11.30 -5.77 10.10
N THR A 104 -10.56 -6.82 9.70
CA THR A 104 -9.10 -6.87 9.76
C THR A 104 -8.54 -7.40 8.46
N ILE A 105 -7.51 -6.77 7.92
CA ILE A 105 -6.82 -7.24 6.71
C ILE A 105 -5.97 -8.45 7.09
N VAL A 106 -6.23 -9.60 6.45
CA VAL A 106 -5.54 -10.86 6.79
C VAL A 106 -4.58 -11.33 5.71
N GLU A 107 -4.83 -10.98 4.44
CA GLU A 107 -3.95 -11.33 3.32
C GLU A 107 -3.99 -10.25 2.24
N SER A 108 -2.94 -10.17 1.46
CA SER A 108 -2.92 -9.33 0.27
C SER A 108 -2.06 -9.92 -0.85
N TRP A 109 -2.36 -9.49 -2.06
CA TRP A 109 -1.65 -9.79 -3.29
C TRP A 109 -1.42 -8.46 -3.99
N GLY A 110 -0.19 -8.04 -4.15
CA GLY A 110 0.10 -6.71 -4.68
C GLY A 110 1.13 -6.74 -5.79
N TYR A 111 0.92 -5.91 -6.80
CA TYR A 111 1.83 -5.78 -7.93
C TYR A 111 2.08 -4.30 -8.19
N TRP A 112 3.28 -3.88 -7.81
CA TRP A 112 3.79 -2.55 -8.11
C TRP A 112 4.62 -2.62 -9.39
N PRO A 113 4.59 -1.59 -10.24
CA PRO A 113 5.36 -1.59 -11.48
C PRO A 113 6.82 -1.20 -11.20
N ASP A 114 7.56 -2.06 -10.51
CA ASP A 114 8.91 -1.76 -10.03
C ASP A 114 9.86 -1.31 -11.12
N ARG A 115 9.78 -1.93 -12.29
CA ARG A 115 10.62 -1.55 -13.43
C ARG A 115 10.28 -0.16 -13.94
N GLU A 116 9.01 0.17 -14.03
CA GLU A 116 8.55 1.51 -14.44
C GLU A 116 9.01 2.56 -13.42
N ILE A 117 8.88 2.26 -12.14
CA ILE A 117 9.30 3.15 -11.05
C ILE A 117 10.80 3.41 -11.17
N GLU A 118 11.60 2.35 -11.32
CA GLU A 118 13.05 2.47 -11.47
C GLU A 118 13.42 3.33 -12.68
N GLN A 119 12.77 3.11 -13.82
CA GLN A 119 13.01 3.89 -15.03
C GLN A 119 12.68 5.38 -14.82
N LYS A 120 11.58 5.69 -14.14
CA LYS A 120 11.19 7.06 -13.84
C LYS A 120 12.17 7.75 -12.89
N LEU A 121 12.69 7.03 -11.92
CA LEU A 121 13.65 7.57 -10.96
C LEU A 121 15.03 7.81 -11.61
N ASN A 122 15.38 7.01 -12.61
CA ASN A 122 16.67 7.11 -13.30
C ASN A 122 16.61 7.87 -14.64
N ALA A 123 15.46 8.41 -15.00
CA ALA A 123 15.31 9.19 -16.23
C ALA A 123 16.15 10.45 -16.18
N GLN A 124 16.71 10.82 -17.32
CA GLN A 124 17.53 12.02 -17.44
C GLN A 124 16.77 13.16 -18.13
#